data_14299cbfd52c9b4b852c55e93b137cbf
#
_entry.id   14299cbfd52c9b4b852c55e93b137cbf
#
_cell.length_a   1.000
_cell.length_b   1.000
_cell.length_c   1.000
_cell.angle_alpha   90.00
_cell.angle_beta   90.00
_cell.angle_gamma   90.00
#
_symmetry.space_group_name_H-M   'P 1'
#
loop_
_entity.id
_entity.type
_entity.pdbx_description
1 polymer ?
#
loop_
_entity_poly.entity_id
_entity_poly.type
_entity_poly.pdbx_seq_one_letter_code
_entity_poly.pdbx_strand_id
1 'polypeptide(L)'
;MEKAENTVEVLIDGKIYTLTGGDPFYIQKVSGYVNSKIAQIKTSKSYRGLDSDYKKLFLNLNIADDYFKAMDENEDLKKKLDEAEKELYSVKHDLVSTKLKLENSLKQQALLENRLSAANEEDKK
;
A
#
# COMPACT_ATOMS: atom_id res chain seq x y z
N MET A 1 10.51 -38.10 21.12
CA MET A 1 10.19 -38.15 19.67
C MET A 1 10.30 -36.76 19.10
N GLU A 2 11.23 -36.63 18.21
CA GLU A 2 11.33 -35.39 17.44
C GLU A 2 10.15 -35.33 16.49
N LYS A 3 9.46 -34.17 16.47
CA LYS A 3 8.45 -33.93 15.48
C LYS A 3 9.14 -33.83 14.12
N ALA A 4 8.64 -34.58 13.15
CA ALA A 4 9.09 -34.43 11.78
C ALA A 4 8.87 -32.96 11.35
N GLU A 5 9.93 -32.27 10.99
CA GLU A 5 9.83 -30.92 10.46
C GLU A 5 9.11 -30.97 9.14
N ASN A 6 8.24 -29.99 8.91
CA ASN A 6 7.56 -29.86 7.63
C ASN A 6 8.58 -29.59 6.54
N THR A 7 8.56 -30.42 5.50
CA THR A 7 9.39 -30.24 4.33
C THR A 7 8.55 -29.76 3.16
N VAL A 8 9.12 -28.88 2.35
CA VAL A 8 8.50 -28.35 1.14
C VAL A 8 9.44 -28.60 -0.04
N GLU A 9 8.91 -29.22 -1.07
CA GLU A 9 9.64 -29.37 -2.32
C GLU A 9 9.40 -28.14 -3.20
N VAL A 10 10.48 -27.54 -3.70
CA VAL A 10 10.41 -26.38 -4.59
C VAL A 10 11.21 -26.68 -5.85
N LEU A 11 10.68 -26.24 -6.97
CA LEU A 11 11.36 -26.30 -8.26
C LEU A 11 12.01 -24.94 -8.53
N ILE A 12 13.34 -24.91 -8.61
CA ILE A 12 14.11 -23.72 -8.89
C ILE A 12 15.05 -23.98 -10.04
N ASP A 13 14.90 -23.24 -11.11
CA ASP A 13 15.73 -23.37 -12.34
C ASP A 13 15.80 -24.81 -12.84
N GLY A 14 14.65 -25.50 -12.82
CA GLY A 14 14.56 -26.89 -13.32
C GLY A 14 15.03 -27.96 -12.35
N LYS A 15 15.47 -27.62 -11.15
CA LYS A 15 15.93 -28.54 -10.13
C LYS A 15 14.98 -28.54 -8.92
N ILE A 16 14.75 -29.72 -8.38
CA ILE A 16 13.90 -29.89 -7.17
C ILE A 16 14.78 -29.83 -5.94
N TYR A 17 14.38 -28.96 -5.01
CA TYR A 17 15.03 -28.83 -3.70
C TYR A 17 14.01 -29.12 -2.61
N THR A 18 14.45 -29.80 -1.56
CA THR A 18 13.64 -30.04 -0.38
C THR A 18 14.08 -29.09 0.73
N LEU A 19 13.18 -28.23 1.15
CA LEU A 19 13.44 -27.22 2.20
C LEU A 19 12.68 -27.60 3.46
N THR A 20 13.27 -27.36 4.63
CA THR A 20 12.67 -27.59 5.93
C THR A 20 12.32 -26.30 6.62
N GLY A 21 11.19 -26.29 7.31
CA GLY A 21 10.72 -25.14 8.09
C GLY A 21 9.95 -24.11 7.27
N GLY A 22 9.27 -23.23 7.98
CA GLY A 22 8.50 -22.15 7.37
C GLY A 22 7.12 -22.56 6.86
N ASP A 23 6.39 -21.58 6.39
CA ASP A 23 5.07 -21.77 5.79
C ASP A 23 5.21 -22.24 4.35
N PRO A 24 4.64 -23.42 3.98
CA PRO A 24 4.71 -23.93 2.61
C PRO A 24 4.21 -22.94 1.54
N PHE A 25 3.12 -22.25 1.81
CA PHE A 25 2.58 -21.26 0.85
C PHE A 25 3.54 -20.10 0.63
N TYR A 26 4.16 -19.62 1.70
CA TYR A 26 5.14 -18.55 1.64
C TYR A 26 6.39 -18.99 0.87
N ILE A 27 6.89 -20.18 1.14
CA ILE A 27 8.07 -20.74 0.45
C ILE A 27 7.79 -20.89 -1.05
N GLN A 28 6.60 -21.36 -1.44
CA GLN A 28 6.21 -21.45 -2.84
C GLN A 28 6.13 -20.08 -3.50
N LYS A 29 5.62 -19.08 -2.80
CA LYS A 29 5.56 -17.70 -3.30
C LYS A 29 6.96 -17.13 -3.55
N VAL A 30 7.87 -17.32 -2.60
CA VAL A 30 9.26 -16.88 -2.71
C VAL A 30 9.97 -17.59 -3.87
N SER A 31 9.77 -18.89 -3.98
CA SER A 31 10.34 -19.70 -5.06
C SER A 31 9.82 -19.27 -6.44
N GLY A 32 8.54 -18.94 -6.52
CA GLY A 32 7.93 -18.39 -7.74
C GLY A 32 8.57 -17.08 -8.16
N TYR A 33 8.84 -16.19 -7.22
CA TYR A 33 9.55 -14.94 -7.48
C TYR A 33 10.96 -15.21 -8.02
N VAL A 34 11.72 -16.12 -7.37
CA VAL A 34 13.09 -16.47 -7.81
C VAL A 34 13.06 -17.03 -9.21
N ASN A 35 12.13 -17.94 -9.53
CA ASN A 35 12.00 -18.50 -10.87
C ASN A 35 11.66 -17.46 -11.92
N SER A 36 10.76 -16.52 -11.60
CA SER A 36 10.42 -15.41 -12.48
C SER A 36 11.63 -14.53 -12.75
N LYS A 37 12.43 -14.28 -11.73
CA LYS A 37 13.65 -13.48 -11.85
C LYS A 37 14.67 -14.18 -12.73
N ILE A 38 14.89 -15.47 -12.54
CA ILE A 38 15.79 -16.28 -13.35
C ILE A 38 15.34 -16.24 -14.81
N ALA A 39 14.06 -16.46 -15.08
CA ALA A 39 13.51 -16.40 -16.44
C ALA A 39 13.76 -15.05 -17.10
N GLN A 40 13.58 -13.96 -16.33
CA GLN A 40 13.81 -12.61 -16.82
C GLN A 40 15.28 -12.34 -17.16
N ILE A 41 16.21 -12.71 -16.28
CA ILE A 41 17.64 -12.44 -16.50
C ILE A 41 18.24 -13.34 -17.59
N LYS A 42 17.69 -14.53 -17.84
CA LYS A 42 18.13 -15.43 -18.90
C LYS A 42 17.95 -14.83 -20.30
N THR A 43 17.07 -13.85 -20.46
CA THR A 43 16.90 -13.14 -21.72
C THR A 43 18.04 -12.17 -22.01
N SER A 44 18.83 -11.82 -21.01
CA SER A 44 19.96 -10.89 -21.14
C SER A 44 21.16 -11.59 -21.75
N LYS A 45 21.74 -10.98 -22.78
CA LYS A 45 23.01 -11.44 -23.36
C LYS A 45 24.15 -11.40 -22.38
N SER A 46 24.17 -10.39 -21.51
CA SER A 46 25.19 -10.22 -20.46
C SER A 46 25.20 -11.41 -19.51
N TYR A 47 24.02 -11.90 -19.13
CA TYR A 47 23.91 -13.07 -18.25
C TYR A 47 24.39 -14.35 -18.93
N ARG A 48 24.00 -14.56 -20.18
CA ARG A 48 24.30 -15.81 -20.91
C ARG A 48 25.79 -16.05 -21.10
N GLY A 49 26.57 -14.98 -21.19
CA GLY A 49 28.02 -15.07 -21.35
C GLY A 49 28.81 -15.29 -20.07
N LEU A 50 28.14 -15.28 -18.91
CA LEU A 50 28.77 -15.43 -17.61
C LEU A 50 29.00 -16.91 -17.25
N ASP A 51 30.04 -17.18 -16.43
CA ASP A 51 30.20 -18.50 -15.84
C ASP A 51 29.19 -18.72 -14.69
N SER A 52 29.19 -19.93 -14.12
CA SER A 52 28.22 -20.31 -13.08
C SER A 52 28.25 -19.43 -11.85
N ASP A 53 29.45 -19.05 -11.38
CA ASP A 53 29.60 -18.23 -10.18
C ASP A 53 29.12 -16.81 -10.42
N TYR A 54 29.45 -16.22 -11.56
CA TYR A 54 28.98 -14.89 -11.92
C TYR A 54 27.47 -14.86 -12.19
N LYS A 55 26.92 -15.95 -12.72
CA LYS A 55 25.45 -16.08 -12.89
C LYS A 55 24.72 -16.01 -11.53
N LYS A 56 25.25 -16.72 -10.53
CA LYS A 56 24.70 -16.68 -9.18
C LYS A 56 24.79 -15.30 -8.58
N LEU A 57 25.95 -14.63 -8.74
CA LEU A 57 26.14 -13.27 -8.25
C LEU A 57 25.19 -12.30 -8.95
N PHE A 58 25.04 -12.42 -10.26
CA PHE A 58 24.13 -11.60 -11.05
C PHE A 58 22.68 -11.73 -10.56
N LEU A 59 22.24 -12.96 -10.32
CA LEU A 59 20.90 -13.22 -9.77
C LEU A 59 20.74 -12.57 -8.38
N ASN A 60 21.71 -12.78 -7.49
CA ASN A 60 21.64 -12.24 -6.14
C ASN A 60 21.60 -10.71 -6.14
N LEU A 61 22.41 -10.06 -6.99
CA LEU A 61 22.41 -8.60 -7.11
C LEU A 61 21.08 -8.08 -7.66
N ASN A 62 20.49 -8.79 -8.63
CA ASN A 62 19.19 -8.40 -9.15
C ASN A 62 18.07 -8.51 -8.11
N ILE A 63 18.09 -9.56 -7.29
CA ILE A 63 17.12 -9.75 -6.22
C ILE A 63 17.31 -8.65 -5.16
N ALA A 64 18.55 -8.37 -4.78
CA ALA A 64 18.86 -7.30 -3.82
C ALA A 64 18.43 -5.93 -4.35
N ASP A 65 18.63 -5.66 -5.64
CA ASP A 65 18.18 -4.43 -6.28
C ASP A 65 16.66 -4.26 -6.18
N ASP A 66 15.92 -5.33 -6.49
CA ASP A 66 14.47 -5.32 -6.35
C ASP A 66 14.03 -5.05 -4.91
N TYR A 67 14.74 -5.63 -3.94
CA TYR A 67 14.45 -5.40 -2.52
C TYR A 67 14.62 -3.94 -2.14
N PHE A 68 15.73 -3.31 -2.53
CA PHE A 68 15.97 -1.91 -2.20
C PHE A 68 15.01 -0.96 -2.91
N LYS A 69 14.66 -1.26 -4.16
CA LYS A 69 13.65 -0.51 -4.89
C LYS A 69 12.28 -0.61 -4.22
N ALA A 70 11.92 -1.80 -3.75
CA ALA A 70 10.67 -1.99 -3.02
C ALA A 70 10.67 -1.26 -1.68
N MET A 71 11.80 -1.23 -0.98
CA MET A 71 11.94 -0.44 0.25
C MET A 71 11.75 1.05 0.02
N ASP A 72 12.37 1.58 -1.03
CA ASP A 72 12.25 2.99 -1.39
C ASP A 72 10.81 3.35 -1.76
N GLU A 73 10.16 2.51 -2.55
CA GLU A 73 8.74 2.67 -2.89
C GLU A 73 7.85 2.62 -1.66
N ASN A 74 8.14 1.70 -0.74
CA ASN A 74 7.40 1.58 0.51
C ASN A 74 7.55 2.83 1.38
N GLU A 75 8.74 3.41 1.43
CA GLU A 75 8.98 4.67 2.14
C GLU A 75 8.21 5.83 1.51
N ASP A 76 8.21 5.93 0.18
CA ASP A 76 7.44 6.94 -0.54
C ASP A 76 5.95 6.79 -0.30
N LEU A 77 5.44 5.55 -0.31
CA LEU A 77 4.03 5.28 -0.02
C LEU A 77 3.66 5.65 1.41
N LYS A 78 4.55 5.41 2.37
CA LYS A 78 4.33 5.84 3.76
C LYS A 78 4.22 7.36 3.89
N LYS A 79 5.07 8.10 3.17
CA LYS A 79 5.00 9.56 3.12
C LYS A 79 3.69 10.05 2.52
N LYS A 80 3.25 9.44 1.41
CA LYS A 80 1.97 9.75 0.77
C LYS A 80 0.80 9.45 1.67
N LEU A 81 0.85 8.33 2.40
CA LEU A 81 -0.18 7.97 3.37
C LEU A 81 -0.26 9.01 4.49
N ASP A 82 0.87 9.42 5.05
CA ASP A 82 0.93 10.44 6.09
C ASP A 82 0.35 11.77 5.60
N GLU A 83 0.71 12.20 4.39
CA GLU A 83 0.17 13.40 3.77
C GLU A 83 -1.34 13.29 3.55
N ALA A 84 -1.82 12.15 3.08
CA ALA A 84 -3.25 11.90 2.87
C ALA A 84 -4.03 11.92 4.20
N GLU A 85 -3.47 11.36 5.25
CA GLU A 85 -4.08 11.38 6.59
C GLU A 85 -4.18 12.80 7.14
N LYS A 86 -3.15 13.61 6.95
CA LYS A 86 -3.15 15.03 7.34
C LYS A 86 -4.18 15.83 6.56
N GLU A 87 -4.27 15.60 5.26
CA GLU A 87 -5.26 16.25 4.41
C GLU A 87 -6.68 15.84 4.81
N LEU A 88 -6.89 14.56 5.09
CA LEU A 88 -8.18 14.05 5.55
C LEU A 88 -8.59 14.71 6.88
N TYR A 89 -7.67 14.83 7.81
CA TYR A 89 -7.90 15.51 9.08
C TYR A 89 -8.31 16.97 8.86
N SER A 90 -7.60 17.68 8.01
CA SER A 90 -7.88 19.07 7.66
C SER A 90 -9.26 19.22 7.03
N VAL A 91 -9.60 18.37 6.06
CA VAL A 91 -10.91 18.38 5.41
C VAL A 91 -12.04 18.08 6.39
N LYS A 92 -11.86 17.12 7.28
CA LYS A 92 -12.84 16.81 8.33
C LYS A 92 -13.07 18.00 9.25
N HIS A 93 -12.00 18.68 9.65
CA HIS A 93 -12.07 19.88 10.47
C HIS A 93 -12.85 20.99 9.77
N ASP A 94 -12.54 21.24 8.50
CA ASP A 94 -13.21 22.24 7.68
C ASP A 94 -14.70 21.91 7.49
N LEU A 95 -15.01 20.63 7.32
CA LEU A 95 -16.40 20.18 7.21
C LEU A 95 -17.20 20.47 8.47
N VAL A 96 -16.63 20.16 9.64
CA VAL A 96 -17.28 20.48 10.94
C VAL A 96 -17.48 21.98 11.07
N SER A 97 -16.47 22.78 10.76
CA SER A 97 -16.54 24.24 10.81
C SER A 97 -17.63 24.79 9.88
N THR A 98 -17.69 24.26 8.65
CA THR A 98 -18.69 24.68 7.67
C THR A 98 -20.10 24.29 8.09
N LYS A 99 -20.28 23.10 8.66
CA LYS A 99 -21.59 22.67 9.21
C LYS A 99 -22.07 23.59 10.33
N LEU A 100 -21.17 23.99 11.24
CA LEU A 100 -21.51 24.91 12.31
C LEU A 100 -21.92 26.28 11.77
N LYS A 101 -21.19 26.79 10.79
CA LYS A 101 -21.53 28.07 10.13
C LYS A 101 -22.89 27.99 9.44
N LEU A 102 -23.17 26.86 8.77
CA LEU A 102 -24.46 26.65 8.13
C LEU A 102 -25.59 26.59 9.14
N GLU A 103 -25.44 25.87 10.25
CA GLU A 103 -26.43 25.81 11.30
C GLU A 103 -26.73 27.18 11.89
N ASN A 104 -25.69 27.98 12.17
CA ASN A 104 -25.83 29.34 12.67
C ASN A 104 -26.54 30.24 11.66
N SER A 105 -26.20 30.15 10.39
CA SER A 105 -26.84 30.92 9.33
C SER A 105 -28.34 30.57 9.21
N LEU A 106 -28.68 29.28 9.29
CA LEU A 106 -30.08 28.83 9.26
C LEU A 106 -30.88 29.32 10.46
N LYS A 107 -30.26 29.33 11.65
CA LYS A 107 -30.91 29.87 12.85
C LYS A 107 -31.18 31.36 12.73
N GLN A 108 -30.20 32.12 12.21
CA GLN A 108 -30.35 33.55 11.98
C GLN A 108 -31.44 33.84 10.97
N GLN A 109 -31.47 33.05 9.88
CA GLN A 109 -32.53 33.19 8.87
C GLN A 109 -33.91 32.93 9.45
N ALA A 110 -34.07 31.88 10.27
CA ALA A 110 -35.32 31.58 10.93
C ALA A 110 -35.78 32.71 11.88
N LEU A 111 -34.83 33.30 12.63
CA LEU A 111 -35.12 34.44 13.51
C LEU A 111 -35.58 35.69 12.70
N LEU A 112 -34.91 35.95 11.58
CA LEU A 112 -35.27 37.08 10.70
C LEU A 112 -36.63 36.87 10.07
N GLU A 113 -36.95 35.68 9.63
CA GLU A 113 -38.29 35.33 9.10
C GLU A 113 -39.38 35.51 10.15
N ASN A 114 -39.14 35.10 11.38
CA ASN A 114 -40.07 35.31 12.48
C ASN A 114 -40.29 36.78 12.80
N ARG A 115 -39.25 37.59 12.79
CA ARG A 115 -39.33 39.04 12.99
C ARG A 115 -40.10 39.73 11.89
N LEU A 116 -39.85 39.31 10.64
CA LEU A 116 -40.55 39.86 9.49
C LEU A 116 -42.04 39.49 9.52
N SER A 117 -42.37 38.27 9.89
CA SER A 117 -43.75 37.83 10.06
C SER A 117 -44.49 38.60 11.14
N ALA A 118 -43.84 38.83 12.28
CA ALA A 118 -44.40 39.61 13.38
C ALA A 118 -44.63 41.07 12.98
N ALA A 119 -43.69 41.70 12.27
CA ALA A 119 -43.84 43.06 11.76
C ALA A 119 -44.98 43.18 10.76
N ASN A 120 -45.13 42.20 9.87
CA ASN A 120 -46.23 42.19 8.90
C ASN A 120 -47.61 42.08 9.58
N GLU A 121 -47.69 41.30 10.67
CA GLU A 121 -48.93 41.18 11.44
C GLU A 121 -49.29 42.45 12.15
N GLU A 122 -48.32 43.19 12.69
CA GLU A 122 -48.54 44.51 13.30
C GLU A 122 -49.04 45.54 12.30
N ASP A 123 -48.48 45.53 11.08
CA ASP A 123 -48.91 46.44 10.02
C ASP A 123 -50.34 46.22 9.54
N LYS A 124 -50.89 45.05 9.76
CA LYS A 124 -52.29 44.68 9.40
C LYS A 124 -53.33 45.11 10.39
N LYS A 125 -52.91 45.55 11.55
CA LYS A 125 -53.85 46.05 12.56
C LYS A 125 -54.27 47.49 12.32
#